data_728b8ebba91dfef87ef39b9c69be35cc
#
_entry.id   728b8ebba91dfef87ef39b9c69be35cc
#
_cell.length_a   1.000
_cell.length_b   1.000
_cell.length_c   1.000
_cell.angle_alpha   90.00
_cell.angle_beta   90.00
_cell.angle_gamma   90.00
#
_symmetry.space_group_name_H-M   'P 1'
#
loop_
_entity.id
_entity.type
_entity.pdbx_description
1 polymer ?
#
loop_
_entity_poly.entity_id
_entity_poly.type
_entity_poly.pdbx_seq_one_letter_code
_entity_poly.pdbx_strand_id
1 'polypeptide(L)'
;MKIKLFCTLALTAAMIQTAQAQEVFNEMSYRPEHTIFKLNAPTRPVVRLYNDGLKGKAVKTLKMKRAGKDLWTACVKGNLAGKFYTFDIGNGETPGVFAKAVGVNGNRGAIINLRSTDPDGWQNDQRPALNSAANQVIYEMHVRDFTHAAPGISYPDKFLGVGESASVDYLKRLGVTAVHLLPVFDFASVDETKLTNPSYNWGYDPKNYNVPEGSYSTDPYRPEVRIREFKQMVQALHKAGIRVILDVVYNHTFDIKHSNFQCTYPDYYYRKNPDGTYSDGSGCGNETASERPLMRKFMLESVKYWIDEYHIDGFRFDLMGVHDIETMREIRAEVNKIDPTIYIYGEGWSAGHCAYPSEKLAVKAHVAQLNGTAAFSDELRDALRGPFSDNKKGAFLAGIPGEEESIKFGIAGAIAHPGVALSRVNYSKAPWATQPTEMISYVSCHDDMCLTDRLRASIPGIKEDEIIRLDLLAQTAVFTSQGVPFILSGEEMLRNKQGVHNSFNSPIDINALNWAQLKQYPQVFAYYQGLIQLRKEHPAFRLGDAELVRKHLSFLPVKPCVVGFMLTNHAGGDNWNNIVVILNGSREPQDIDIPAGNYTVVACDGTINQHGLGHMQGGKISVNAQSALILHD
;
A
#
# COMPACT_ATOMS: atom_id res chain seq x y z
N MET A 1 27.93 45.82 19.31
CA MET A 1 28.79 44.79 18.70
C MET A 1 28.67 43.40 19.35
N LYS A 2 28.18 43.25 20.58
CA LYS A 2 28.04 41.92 21.25
C LYS A 2 26.80 41.13 20.87
N ILE A 3 25.72 41.74 20.36
CA ILE A 3 24.47 41.04 20.02
C ILE A 3 24.57 40.32 18.66
N LYS A 4 25.32 40.83 17.69
CA LYS A 4 25.50 40.13 16.39
C LYS A 4 26.35 38.85 16.46
N LEU A 5 27.25 38.76 17.45
CA LEU A 5 28.14 37.61 17.65
C LEU A 5 27.38 36.42 18.26
N PHE A 6 26.35 36.67 19.10
CA PHE A 6 25.54 35.63 19.72
C PHE A 6 24.54 34.98 18.70
N CYS A 7 23.95 35.76 17.79
CA CYS A 7 23.08 35.23 16.77
C CYS A 7 23.83 34.40 15.72
N THR A 8 25.05 34.75 15.38
CA THR A 8 25.87 34.00 14.41
C THR A 8 26.36 32.66 15.00
N LEU A 9 26.71 32.64 16.29
CA LEU A 9 27.07 31.39 16.99
C LEU A 9 25.88 30.46 17.21
N ALA A 10 24.69 31.00 17.48
CA ALA A 10 23.48 30.19 17.63
C ALA A 10 23.01 29.61 16.28
N LEU A 11 23.11 30.38 15.19
CA LEU A 11 22.81 29.91 13.83
C LEU A 11 23.82 28.85 13.33
N THR A 12 25.12 29.03 13.62
CA THR A 12 26.12 28.02 13.29
C THR A 12 25.98 26.75 14.13
N ALA A 13 25.64 26.87 15.41
CA ALA A 13 25.38 25.71 16.27
C ALA A 13 24.12 24.95 15.84
N ALA A 14 23.05 25.65 15.46
CA ALA A 14 21.82 25.04 14.91
C ALA A 14 22.06 24.37 13.55
N MET A 15 22.84 25.01 12.65
CA MET A 15 23.21 24.40 11.37
C MET A 15 24.16 23.20 11.54
N ILE A 16 25.04 23.22 12.53
CA ILE A 16 25.93 22.09 12.87
C ILE A 16 25.11 20.95 13.49
N GLN A 17 24.12 21.25 14.34
CA GLN A 17 23.23 20.24 14.90
C GLN A 17 22.28 19.62 13.84
N THR A 18 21.76 20.42 12.90
CA THR A 18 20.96 19.90 11.77
C THR A 18 21.81 19.08 10.80
N ALA A 19 23.03 19.50 10.50
CA ALA A 19 23.97 18.74 9.67
C ALA A 19 24.41 17.43 10.35
N GLN A 20 24.64 17.42 11.68
CA GLN A 20 24.93 16.19 12.43
C GLN A 20 23.72 15.25 12.52
N ALA A 21 22.50 15.77 12.57
CA ALA A 21 21.29 14.95 12.57
C ALA A 21 21.05 14.23 11.23
N GLN A 22 21.44 14.83 10.10
CA GLN A 22 21.29 14.26 8.75
C GLN A 22 22.31 13.15 8.43
N GLU A 23 23.35 12.95 9.25
CA GLU A 23 24.44 12.02 8.96
C GLU A 23 24.30 10.61 9.56
N VAL A 24 23.32 10.33 10.43
CA VAL A 24 23.26 9.07 11.19
C VAL A 24 23.11 7.84 10.29
N PHE A 25 22.32 7.92 9.22
CA PHE A 25 22.05 6.82 8.29
C PHE A 25 22.75 6.96 6.93
N ASN A 26 23.76 7.84 6.82
CA ASN A 26 24.64 7.84 5.66
C ASN A 26 25.82 6.88 5.90
N GLU A 27 25.47 5.57 5.98
CA GLU A 27 26.39 4.53 6.44
C GLU A 27 27.54 4.26 5.45
N MET A 28 27.35 4.53 4.17
CA MET A 28 28.39 4.41 3.13
C MET A 28 28.28 5.59 2.16
N SER A 29 29.37 6.33 2.03
CA SER A 29 29.52 7.42 1.05
C SER A 29 30.73 7.15 0.16
N TYR A 30 30.47 6.86 -1.10
CA TYR A 30 31.49 6.58 -2.09
C TYR A 30 31.89 7.82 -2.89
N ARG A 31 33.22 7.97 -3.07
CA ARG A 31 33.83 8.81 -4.10
C ARG A 31 35.02 8.05 -4.72
N PRO A 32 35.43 8.35 -5.96
CA PRO A 32 36.56 7.65 -6.59
C PRO A 32 37.86 7.68 -5.77
N GLU A 33 38.09 8.77 -5.02
CA GLU A 33 39.33 8.97 -4.25
C GLU A 33 39.27 8.28 -2.87
N HIS A 34 38.06 8.07 -2.33
CA HIS A 34 37.87 7.48 -1.01
C HIS A 34 36.43 7.05 -0.78
N THR A 35 36.25 6.11 0.13
CA THR A 35 34.92 5.71 0.67
C THR A 35 34.89 5.95 2.17
N ILE A 36 33.86 6.61 2.66
CA ILE A 36 33.63 6.86 4.09
C ILE A 36 32.54 5.91 4.55
N PHE A 37 32.80 5.19 5.63
CA PHE A 37 31.84 4.34 6.34
C PHE A 37 31.49 5.01 7.67
N LYS A 38 30.21 4.99 8.02
CA LYS A 38 29.68 5.45 9.32
C LYS A 38 28.76 4.38 9.86
N LEU A 39 28.69 4.22 11.17
CA LEU A 39 27.74 3.32 11.81
C LEU A 39 27.37 3.87 13.20
N ASN A 40 26.08 3.82 13.50
CA ASN A 40 25.59 4.04 14.86
C ASN A 40 25.58 2.69 15.59
N ALA A 41 26.37 2.55 16.65
CA ALA A 41 26.53 1.30 17.39
C ALA A 41 27.01 1.56 18.83
N PRO A 42 26.58 0.73 19.81
CA PRO A 42 26.96 0.91 21.22
C PRO A 42 28.44 0.59 21.47
N THR A 43 29.04 -0.26 20.67
CA THR A 43 30.43 -0.69 20.77
C THR A 43 31.17 -0.46 19.46
N ARG A 44 32.52 -0.49 19.53
CA ARG A 44 33.39 -0.19 18.39
C ARG A 44 33.24 -1.20 17.26
N PRO A 45 32.74 -0.81 16.07
CA PRO A 45 32.63 -1.70 14.92
C PRO A 45 33.97 -1.90 14.21
N VAL A 46 34.00 -2.99 13.42
CA VAL A 46 34.94 -3.16 12.30
C VAL A 46 34.19 -3.09 10.98
N VAL A 47 34.87 -2.56 9.93
CA VAL A 47 34.42 -2.65 8.54
C VAL A 47 35.28 -3.70 7.86
N ARG A 48 34.65 -4.64 7.14
CA ARG A 48 35.31 -5.62 6.28
C ARG A 48 34.98 -5.32 4.82
N LEU A 49 35.97 -5.42 3.96
CA LEU A 49 35.81 -5.25 2.51
C LEU A 49 35.98 -6.57 1.79
N TYR A 50 35.22 -6.76 0.71
CA TYR A 50 35.16 -7.97 -0.09
C TYR A 50 35.24 -7.64 -1.57
N ASN A 51 35.74 -8.60 -2.37
CA ASN A 51 35.73 -8.51 -3.82
C ASN A 51 34.45 -9.04 -4.45
N ASP A 52 33.63 -9.78 -3.69
CA ASP A 52 32.46 -10.50 -4.19
C ASP A 52 31.28 -10.29 -3.22
N GLY A 53 30.06 -10.17 -3.76
CA GLY A 53 28.85 -9.90 -2.99
C GLY A 53 28.31 -11.09 -2.18
N LEU A 54 28.75 -12.31 -2.51
CA LEU A 54 28.27 -13.56 -1.90
C LEU A 54 29.38 -14.35 -1.23
N LYS A 55 30.54 -14.48 -1.90
CA LYS A 55 31.61 -15.44 -1.56
C LYS A 55 32.90 -14.75 -1.15
N GLY A 56 33.86 -15.57 -0.70
CA GLY A 56 35.24 -15.15 -0.42
C GLY A 56 35.41 -14.50 0.95
N LYS A 57 36.68 -14.45 1.36
CA LYS A 57 37.12 -13.82 2.62
C LYS A 57 37.28 -12.33 2.50
N ALA A 58 37.21 -11.61 3.62
CA ALA A 58 37.52 -10.20 3.66
C ALA A 58 38.96 -9.93 3.17
N VAL A 59 39.06 -9.03 2.21
CA VAL A 59 40.38 -8.59 1.67
C VAL A 59 41.00 -7.48 2.51
N LYS A 60 40.17 -6.80 3.33
CA LYS A 60 40.63 -5.76 4.25
C LYS A 60 39.67 -5.66 5.43
N THR A 61 40.22 -5.45 6.62
CA THR A 61 39.47 -5.23 7.86
C THR A 61 39.99 -3.97 8.55
N LEU A 62 39.10 -3.06 8.94
CA LEU A 62 39.43 -1.81 9.59
C LEU A 62 38.62 -1.64 10.86
N LYS A 63 39.29 -1.26 11.96
CA LYS A 63 38.62 -0.80 13.17
C LYS A 63 38.12 0.63 12.97
N MET A 64 36.87 0.91 13.20
CA MET A 64 36.32 2.26 13.08
C MET A 64 36.76 3.15 14.22
N LYS A 65 36.82 4.46 13.98
CA LYS A 65 37.16 5.47 14.96
C LYS A 65 35.89 6.15 15.48
N ARG A 66 35.89 6.55 16.75
CA ARG A 66 34.74 7.24 17.35
C ARG A 66 34.61 8.65 16.73
N ALA A 67 33.41 9.00 16.32
CA ALA A 67 33.05 10.28 15.74
C ALA A 67 31.94 11.00 16.54
N GLY A 68 31.29 10.31 17.48
CA GLY A 68 30.25 10.87 18.35
C GLY A 68 29.93 9.91 19.49
N LYS A 69 28.82 10.13 20.22
CA LYS A 69 28.41 9.28 21.35
C LYS A 69 28.34 7.83 20.92
N ASP A 70 27.58 7.41 20.00
CA ASP A 70 27.47 6.06 19.47
C ASP A 70 27.74 6.02 17.96
N LEU A 71 28.37 7.08 17.42
CA LEU A 71 28.70 7.20 16.01
C LEU A 71 30.17 6.88 15.79
N TRP A 72 30.41 5.97 14.82
CA TRP A 72 31.73 5.52 14.42
C TRP A 72 31.96 5.79 12.94
N THR A 73 33.22 6.02 12.55
CA THR A 73 33.61 6.29 11.17
C THR A 73 34.90 5.57 10.78
N ALA A 74 35.01 5.23 9.50
CA ALA A 74 36.24 4.81 8.85
C ALA A 74 36.32 5.40 7.44
N CYS A 75 37.54 5.73 7.01
CA CYS A 75 37.81 6.21 5.65
C CYS A 75 38.81 5.29 4.97
N VAL A 76 38.50 4.87 3.75
CA VAL A 76 39.38 4.05 2.91
C VAL A 76 39.72 4.82 1.65
N LYS A 77 41.02 5.09 1.43
CA LYS A 77 41.51 5.77 0.23
C LYS A 77 41.50 4.83 -0.97
N GLY A 78 41.31 5.39 -2.14
CA GLY A 78 41.26 4.72 -3.42
C GLY A 78 39.84 4.37 -3.88
N ASN A 79 39.74 3.93 -5.12
CA ASN A 79 38.46 3.58 -5.74
C ASN A 79 38.01 2.20 -5.28
N LEU A 80 36.89 2.16 -4.60
CA LEU A 80 36.23 0.95 -4.10
C LEU A 80 34.97 0.58 -4.89
N ALA A 81 34.65 1.23 -6.00
CA ALA A 81 33.49 0.87 -6.82
C ALA A 81 33.51 -0.62 -7.19
N GLY A 82 32.38 -1.29 -7.09
CA GLY A 82 32.24 -2.71 -7.34
C GLY A 82 32.77 -3.64 -6.24
N LYS A 83 33.24 -3.09 -5.11
CA LYS A 83 33.55 -3.86 -3.91
C LYS A 83 32.32 -3.93 -3.00
N PHE A 84 32.41 -4.82 -2.01
CA PHE A 84 31.36 -5.04 -1.02
C PHE A 84 31.91 -4.84 0.38
N TYR A 85 31.01 -4.59 1.34
CA TYR A 85 31.38 -4.35 2.72
C TYR A 85 30.40 -4.99 3.71
N THR A 86 30.88 -5.19 4.92
CA THR A 86 30.05 -5.45 6.10
C THR A 86 30.56 -4.66 7.28
N PHE A 87 29.67 -4.39 8.22
CA PHE A 87 29.99 -3.98 9.59
C PHE A 87 29.88 -5.17 10.52
N ASP A 88 30.64 -5.15 11.64
CA ASP A 88 30.54 -6.14 12.68
C ASP A 88 30.95 -5.50 14.04
N ILE A 89 30.05 -5.65 15.01
CA ILE A 89 30.28 -5.22 16.40
C ILE A 89 30.53 -6.40 17.34
N GLY A 90 30.61 -7.63 16.81
CA GLY A 90 30.70 -8.88 17.54
C GLY A 90 29.40 -9.71 17.56
N ASN A 91 28.32 -9.20 16.94
CA ASN A 91 27.00 -9.87 16.89
C ASN A 91 26.65 -10.45 15.51
N GLY A 92 27.61 -10.54 14.61
CA GLY A 92 27.43 -10.95 13.23
C GLY A 92 27.71 -9.83 12.24
N GLU A 93 27.98 -10.22 11.01
CA GLU A 93 28.22 -9.29 9.92
C GLU A 93 26.90 -8.78 9.31
N THR A 94 26.84 -7.52 8.99
CA THR A 94 25.66 -6.84 8.43
C THR A 94 26.07 -5.78 7.40
N PRO A 95 25.28 -5.52 6.33
CA PRO A 95 25.50 -4.38 5.45
C PRO A 95 25.21 -3.02 6.11
N GLY A 96 24.68 -3.02 7.34
CA GLY A 96 24.15 -1.87 8.04
C GLY A 96 22.63 -1.78 7.97
N VAL A 97 22.02 -0.92 8.77
CA VAL A 97 20.56 -0.77 8.80
C VAL A 97 20.04 0.05 7.61
N PHE A 98 20.90 0.89 7.02
CA PHE A 98 20.52 1.79 5.92
C PHE A 98 21.32 1.52 4.63
N ALA A 99 21.67 0.27 4.37
CA ALA A 99 22.28 -0.10 3.10
C ALA A 99 21.37 0.30 1.92
N LYS A 100 21.94 0.97 0.91
CA LYS A 100 21.25 1.45 -0.30
C LYS A 100 21.49 0.57 -1.51
N ALA A 101 22.44 -0.34 -1.40
CA ALA A 101 22.77 -1.36 -2.40
C ALA A 101 23.41 -2.55 -1.70
N VAL A 102 23.07 -3.74 -2.14
CA VAL A 102 23.58 -5.00 -1.57
C VAL A 102 23.98 -5.98 -2.68
N GLY A 103 24.85 -6.93 -2.36
CA GLY A 103 25.09 -8.09 -3.19
C GLY A 103 23.91 -9.07 -3.17
N VAL A 104 24.01 -10.09 -4.01
CA VAL A 104 23.00 -11.16 -4.11
C VAL A 104 22.72 -11.76 -2.72
N ASN A 105 21.45 -12.02 -2.43
CA ASN A 105 20.93 -12.44 -1.10
C ASN A 105 21.16 -11.43 0.05
N GLY A 106 21.50 -10.16 -0.24
CA GLY A 106 21.43 -9.07 0.71
C GLY A 106 22.40 -9.08 1.92
N ASN A 107 23.41 -9.98 1.96
CA ASN A 107 24.25 -10.12 3.16
C ASN A 107 25.44 -9.14 3.21
N ARG A 108 25.80 -8.51 2.11
CA ARG A 108 26.91 -7.56 2.00
C ARG A 108 26.43 -6.29 1.32
N GLY A 109 26.76 -5.14 1.90
CA GLY A 109 26.53 -3.86 1.26
C GLY A 109 27.43 -3.69 0.04
N ALA A 110 26.91 -3.10 -1.03
CA ALA A 110 27.65 -2.85 -2.27
C ALA A 110 28.12 -1.39 -2.31
N ILE A 111 29.34 -1.18 -2.79
CA ILE A 111 29.91 0.17 -2.96
C ILE A 111 29.72 0.57 -4.42
N ILE A 112 28.69 1.38 -4.66
CA ILE A 112 28.32 1.86 -5.99
C ILE A 112 28.07 3.38 -5.98
N ASN A 113 28.09 3.97 -7.15
CA ASN A 113 27.56 5.33 -7.35
C ASN A 113 26.09 5.22 -7.75
N LEU A 114 25.16 5.58 -6.88
CA LEU A 114 23.72 5.50 -7.14
C LEU A 114 23.30 6.26 -8.42
N ARG A 115 23.92 7.42 -8.70
CA ARG A 115 23.61 8.17 -9.93
C ARG A 115 23.93 7.40 -11.22
N SER A 116 24.85 6.42 -11.17
CA SER A 116 25.13 5.56 -12.33
C SER A 116 24.02 4.55 -12.62
N THR A 117 23.03 4.43 -11.73
CA THR A 117 21.86 3.57 -11.88
C THR A 117 20.67 4.29 -12.51
N ASP A 118 20.76 5.61 -12.68
CA ASP A 118 19.67 6.40 -13.25
C ASP A 118 19.46 6.00 -14.73
N PRO A 119 18.24 5.64 -15.14
CA PRO A 119 17.93 5.46 -16.55
C PRO A 119 17.93 6.79 -17.30
N ASP A 120 18.00 6.72 -18.62
CA ASP A 120 17.98 7.91 -19.48
C ASP A 120 16.77 8.78 -19.18
N GLY A 121 17.03 10.07 -18.90
CA GLY A 121 16.00 11.06 -18.60
C GLY A 121 15.42 10.97 -17.18
N TRP A 122 16.00 10.18 -16.27
CA TRP A 122 15.54 10.05 -14.89
C TRP A 122 15.39 11.37 -14.15
N GLN A 123 16.34 12.29 -14.32
CA GLN A 123 16.29 13.63 -13.71
C GLN A 123 15.14 14.50 -14.19
N ASN A 124 14.45 14.12 -15.28
CA ASN A 124 13.26 14.79 -15.81
C ASN A 124 11.97 14.01 -15.53
N ASP A 125 12.07 12.89 -14.84
CA ASP A 125 10.90 12.13 -14.44
C ASP A 125 10.04 12.94 -13.47
N GLN A 126 8.73 12.94 -13.68
CA GLN A 126 7.79 13.72 -12.88
C GLN A 126 6.64 12.85 -12.41
N ARG A 127 6.30 13.01 -11.15
CA ARG A 127 5.10 12.38 -10.59
C ARG A 127 3.86 12.79 -11.39
N PRO A 128 2.97 11.84 -11.72
CA PRO A 128 1.69 12.17 -12.29
C PRO A 128 0.90 13.14 -11.39
N ALA A 129 0.32 14.18 -11.97
CA ALA A 129 -0.43 15.18 -11.23
C ALA A 129 -1.62 14.57 -10.47
N LEU A 130 -1.83 15.01 -9.24
CA LEU A 130 -2.95 14.60 -8.40
C LEU A 130 -3.50 15.82 -7.64
N ASN A 131 -4.72 16.22 -7.94
CA ASN A 131 -5.34 17.39 -7.31
C ASN A 131 -6.01 17.04 -5.96
N SER A 132 -6.41 15.79 -5.77
CA SER A 132 -7.02 15.28 -4.55
C SER A 132 -6.82 13.77 -4.44
N ALA A 133 -6.61 13.25 -3.25
CA ALA A 133 -6.57 11.81 -3.01
C ALA A 133 -7.87 11.09 -3.44
N ALA A 134 -9.03 11.79 -3.41
CA ALA A 134 -10.30 11.27 -3.90
C ALA A 134 -10.30 10.90 -5.40
N ASN A 135 -9.35 11.45 -6.17
CA ASN A 135 -9.21 11.15 -7.61
C ASN A 135 -8.42 9.87 -7.88
N GLN A 136 -7.89 9.21 -6.86
CA GLN A 136 -7.15 7.96 -7.02
C GLN A 136 -8.09 6.77 -7.22
N VAL A 137 -7.61 5.84 -8.02
CA VAL A 137 -8.08 4.46 -8.12
C VAL A 137 -6.85 3.59 -7.96
N ILE A 138 -6.75 2.90 -6.84
CA ILE A 138 -5.55 2.14 -6.45
C ILE A 138 -5.71 0.69 -6.90
N TYR A 139 -4.69 0.15 -7.54
CA TYR A 139 -4.62 -1.22 -8.02
C TYR A 139 -3.47 -1.94 -7.32
N GLU A 140 -3.80 -2.83 -6.39
CA GLU A 140 -2.83 -3.65 -5.66
C GLU A 140 -2.29 -4.76 -6.54
N MET A 141 -0.97 -4.89 -6.63
CA MET A 141 -0.36 -5.94 -7.42
C MET A 141 0.96 -6.43 -6.86
N HIS A 142 1.23 -7.71 -7.06
CA HIS A 142 2.53 -8.33 -6.85
C HIS A 142 3.26 -8.44 -8.20
N VAL A 143 4.54 -8.12 -8.24
CA VAL A 143 5.34 -8.09 -9.49
C VAL A 143 5.23 -9.40 -10.26
N ARG A 144 5.39 -10.54 -9.58
CA ARG A 144 5.34 -11.86 -10.21
C ARG A 144 3.91 -12.27 -10.57
N ASP A 145 2.94 -12.08 -9.68
CA ASP A 145 1.55 -12.46 -9.95
C ASP A 145 1.03 -11.84 -11.25
N PHE A 146 1.34 -10.56 -11.42
CA PHE A 146 0.89 -9.79 -12.56
C PHE A 146 1.63 -10.16 -13.84
N THR A 147 2.98 -10.34 -13.79
CA THR A 147 3.81 -10.48 -14.99
C THR A 147 4.08 -11.93 -15.41
N HIS A 148 3.93 -12.91 -14.52
CA HIS A 148 4.35 -14.31 -14.74
C HIS A 148 3.83 -14.91 -16.05
N ALA A 149 2.52 -14.79 -16.28
CA ALA A 149 1.85 -15.35 -17.47
C ALA A 149 1.23 -14.26 -18.35
N ALA A 150 1.61 -13.00 -18.16
CA ALA A 150 1.00 -11.89 -18.88
C ALA A 150 1.37 -11.92 -20.38
N PRO A 151 0.38 -11.77 -21.26
CA PRO A 151 0.62 -11.84 -22.71
C PRO A 151 1.43 -10.63 -23.18
N GLY A 152 2.42 -10.88 -24.04
CA GLY A 152 3.23 -9.83 -24.67
C GLY A 152 4.33 -9.25 -23.79
N ILE A 153 4.65 -9.89 -22.65
CA ILE A 153 5.72 -9.50 -21.74
C ILE A 153 6.99 -10.29 -22.05
N SER A 154 8.12 -9.57 -22.18
CA SER A 154 9.44 -10.15 -22.44
C SER A 154 10.20 -10.47 -21.15
N TYR A 155 9.88 -9.78 -20.06
CA TYR A 155 10.51 -9.92 -18.74
C TYR A 155 9.51 -10.37 -17.67
N PRO A 156 8.96 -11.62 -17.75
CA PRO A 156 8.09 -12.13 -16.69
C PRO A 156 8.82 -12.19 -15.35
N ASP A 157 8.10 -12.04 -14.26
CA ASP A 157 8.62 -12.07 -12.88
C ASP A 157 9.59 -10.92 -12.52
N LYS A 158 9.72 -9.87 -13.37
CA LYS A 158 10.71 -8.81 -13.20
C LYS A 158 10.09 -7.41 -13.15
N PHE A 159 10.81 -6.47 -12.53
CA PHE A 159 10.44 -5.06 -12.56
C PHE A 159 10.23 -4.55 -13.99
N LEU A 160 11.11 -4.92 -14.90
CA LEU A 160 10.98 -4.53 -16.30
C LEU A 160 9.64 -4.97 -16.90
N GLY A 161 9.16 -6.17 -16.57
CA GLY A 161 7.88 -6.68 -17.06
C GLY A 161 6.68 -5.83 -16.66
N VAL A 162 6.71 -5.21 -15.48
CA VAL A 162 5.68 -4.24 -15.05
C VAL A 162 5.75 -2.96 -15.88
N GLY A 163 6.96 -2.52 -16.23
CA GLY A 163 7.20 -1.31 -17.03
C GLY A 163 7.04 -1.49 -18.55
N GLU A 164 6.87 -2.72 -19.06
CA GLU A 164 6.64 -2.95 -20.49
C GLU A 164 5.31 -2.40 -20.98
N SER A 165 5.26 -2.02 -22.27
CA SER A 165 4.07 -1.43 -22.88
C SER A 165 2.82 -2.28 -22.69
N ALA A 166 2.92 -3.61 -22.78
CA ALA A 166 1.79 -4.51 -22.59
C ALA A 166 1.15 -4.37 -21.19
N SER A 167 1.96 -4.28 -20.13
CA SER A 167 1.52 -4.04 -18.75
C SER A 167 0.92 -2.65 -18.58
N VAL A 168 1.66 -1.65 -19.04
CA VAL A 168 1.28 -0.24 -18.91
C VAL A 168 -0.02 0.06 -19.67
N ASP A 169 -0.17 -0.44 -20.89
CA ASP A 169 -1.38 -0.25 -21.72
C ASP A 169 -2.59 -0.96 -21.11
N TYR A 170 -2.38 -2.13 -20.47
CA TYR A 170 -3.45 -2.81 -19.73
C TYR A 170 -3.95 -1.95 -18.56
N LEU A 171 -3.06 -1.44 -17.72
CA LEU A 171 -3.40 -0.60 -16.57
C LEU A 171 -4.09 0.71 -17.01
N LYS A 172 -3.60 1.34 -18.08
CA LYS A 172 -4.25 2.51 -18.69
C LYS A 172 -5.64 2.19 -19.22
N ARG A 173 -5.79 1.07 -19.91
CA ARG A 173 -7.07 0.62 -20.45
C ARG A 173 -8.08 0.33 -19.34
N LEU A 174 -7.65 -0.28 -18.23
CA LEU A 174 -8.50 -0.46 -17.05
C LEU A 174 -8.89 0.89 -16.43
N GLY A 175 -7.99 1.86 -16.49
CA GLY A 175 -8.23 3.23 -16.04
C GLY A 175 -7.73 3.52 -14.63
N VAL A 176 -6.94 2.66 -14.01
CA VAL A 176 -6.33 2.89 -12.69
C VAL A 176 -5.37 4.09 -12.73
N THR A 177 -5.18 4.74 -11.60
CA THR A 177 -4.36 5.94 -11.49
C THR A 177 -3.12 5.73 -10.62
N ALA A 178 -3.11 4.67 -9.84
CA ALA A 178 -1.98 4.29 -9.00
C ALA A 178 -1.87 2.78 -8.92
N VAL A 179 -0.65 2.26 -8.94
CA VAL A 179 -0.34 0.88 -8.58
C VAL A 179 0.23 0.85 -7.16
N HIS A 180 -0.32 -0.01 -6.32
CA HIS A 180 0.22 -0.38 -5.03
C HIS A 180 0.97 -1.70 -5.19
N LEU A 181 2.29 -1.63 -5.12
CA LEU A 181 3.16 -2.80 -5.22
C LEU A 181 3.29 -3.46 -3.84
N LEU A 182 2.97 -4.77 -3.75
CA LEU A 182 3.36 -5.58 -2.60
C LEU A 182 4.87 -5.42 -2.36
N PRO A 183 5.42 -5.80 -1.19
CA PRO A 183 6.80 -5.44 -0.84
C PRO A 183 7.81 -5.70 -1.95
N VAL A 184 8.53 -4.66 -2.32
CA VAL A 184 9.54 -4.67 -3.40
C VAL A 184 10.94 -4.32 -2.91
N PHE A 185 11.11 -4.12 -1.61
CA PHE A 185 12.44 -4.05 -1.02
C PHE A 185 12.95 -5.45 -0.67
N ASP A 186 14.26 -5.58 -0.53
CA ASP A 186 14.98 -6.84 -0.33
C ASP A 186 14.45 -7.60 0.90
N PHE A 187 13.95 -8.81 0.68
CA PHE A 187 13.37 -9.71 1.69
C PHE A 187 14.11 -11.04 1.76
N ALA A 188 13.91 -11.82 2.84
CA ALA A 188 14.82 -12.91 3.21
C ALA A 188 14.46 -14.28 2.59
N SER A 189 13.19 -14.52 2.26
CA SER A 189 12.66 -15.86 1.96
C SER A 189 12.98 -16.39 0.57
N VAL A 190 13.45 -15.55 -0.34
CA VAL A 190 13.77 -15.93 -1.73
C VAL A 190 15.27 -15.97 -1.93
N ASP A 191 15.82 -17.14 -2.34
CA ASP A 191 17.20 -17.28 -2.72
C ASP A 191 17.42 -16.71 -4.12
N GLU A 192 17.98 -15.52 -4.20
CA GLU A 192 18.22 -14.78 -5.43
C GLU A 192 19.24 -15.48 -6.37
N THR A 193 19.98 -16.48 -5.89
CA THR A 193 20.89 -17.26 -6.72
C THR A 193 20.16 -18.28 -7.60
N LYS A 194 18.91 -18.57 -7.30
CA LYS A 194 18.06 -19.49 -8.07
C LYS A 194 17.30 -18.73 -9.15
N LEU A 195 18.00 -18.39 -10.24
CA LEU A 195 17.46 -17.60 -11.35
C LEU A 195 16.35 -18.31 -12.12
N THR A 196 16.40 -19.66 -12.16
CA THR A 196 15.35 -20.49 -12.77
C THR A 196 14.48 -21.10 -11.68
N ASN A 197 13.17 -20.89 -11.75
CA ASN A 197 12.19 -21.37 -10.79
C ASN A 197 12.49 -20.97 -9.33
N PRO A 198 12.59 -19.66 -9.03
CA PRO A 198 12.76 -19.18 -7.68
C PRO A 198 11.54 -19.52 -6.81
N SER A 199 11.75 -19.71 -5.51
CA SER A 199 10.64 -19.81 -4.54
C SER A 199 9.74 -18.57 -4.63
N TYR A 200 8.47 -18.73 -4.27
CA TYR A 200 7.52 -17.63 -4.22
C TYR A 200 7.35 -17.12 -2.79
N ASN A 201 7.28 -15.82 -2.62
CA ASN A 201 6.84 -15.17 -1.39
C ASN A 201 6.26 -13.79 -1.72
N TRP A 202 5.30 -13.30 -0.90
CA TRP A 202 4.78 -11.94 -1.04
C TRP A 202 5.80 -10.86 -0.67
N GLY A 203 6.81 -11.19 0.16
CA GLY A 203 7.87 -10.28 0.56
C GLY A 203 7.68 -9.60 1.91
N TYR A 204 6.76 -10.06 2.76
CA TYR A 204 6.56 -9.52 4.11
C TYR A 204 7.55 -10.06 5.15
N ASP A 205 8.77 -10.33 4.73
CA ASP A 205 9.90 -10.75 5.56
C ASP A 205 11.13 -9.87 5.31
N PRO A 206 11.06 -8.57 5.68
CA PRO A 206 12.01 -7.55 5.28
C PRO A 206 13.42 -7.79 5.82
N LYS A 207 14.43 -7.57 4.95
CA LYS A 207 15.85 -7.71 5.27
C LYS A 207 16.61 -6.40 5.09
N ASN A 208 16.57 -5.80 3.88
CA ASN A 208 17.20 -4.52 3.58
C ASN A 208 16.16 -3.53 3.05
N TYR A 209 15.64 -2.68 3.92
CA TYR A 209 14.48 -1.80 3.68
C TYR A 209 14.68 -0.73 2.60
N ASN A 210 15.93 -0.44 2.20
CA ASN A 210 16.24 0.65 1.26
C ASN A 210 16.90 0.13 -0.03
N VAL A 211 16.68 -1.14 -0.36
CA VAL A 211 17.23 -1.80 -1.54
C VAL A 211 16.09 -2.50 -2.27
N PRO A 212 15.92 -2.32 -3.59
CA PRO A 212 14.95 -3.10 -4.36
C PRO A 212 15.27 -4.60 -4.35
N GLU A 213 14.23 -5.44 -4.34
CA GLU A 213 14.33 -6.89 -4.31
C GLU A 213 15.10 -7.45 -5.52
N GLY A 214 16.09 -8.31 -5.27
CA GLY A 214 16.96 -8.81 -6.31
C GLY A 214 16.34 -9.90 -7.18
N SER A 215 15.41 -10.70 -6.66
CA SER A 215 14.72 -11.72 -7.45
C SER A 215 13.83 -11.11 -8.55
N TYR A 216 13.44 -9.84 -8.42
CA TYR A 216 12.69 -9.10 -9.43
C TYR A 216 13.58 -8.40 -10.46
N SER A 217 14.93 -8.51 -10.36
CA SER A 217 15.85 -8.00 -11.36
C SER A 217 16.31 -9.09 -12.35
N THR A 218 16.81 -8.67 -13.50
CA THR A 218 17.34 -9.61 -14.50
C THR A 218 18.71 -10.17 -14.10
N ASP A 219 19.45 -9.46 -13.23
CA ASP A 219 20.75 -9.91 -12.71
C ASP A 219 20.94 -9.48 -11.26
N PRO A 220 20.61 -10.33 -10.26
CA PRO A 220 20.77 -10.03 -8.85
C PRO A 220 22.24 -9.98 -8.38
N TYR A 221 23.19 -10.54 -9.17
CA TYR A 221 24.61 -10.50 -8.83
C TYR A 221 25.23 -9.10 -9.02
N ARG A 222 24.59 -8.26 -9.83
CA ARG A 222 25.01 -6.88 -10.09
C ARG A 222 24.08 -5.91 -9.38
N PRO A 223 24.50 -5.33 -8.24
CA PRO A 223 23.65 -4.46 -7.39
C PRO A 223 22.99 -3.31 -8.14
N GLU A 224 23.69 -2.73 -9.13
CA GLU A 224 23.19 -1.61 -9.92
C GLU A 224 22.01 -1.99 -10.84
N VAL A 225 21.85 -3.29 -11.19
CA VAL A 225 20.81 -3.74 -12.12
C VAL A 225 19.44 -3.63 -11.46
N ARG A 226 19.26 -4.19 -10.24
CA ARG A 226 17.98 -4.12 -9.52
C ARG A 226 17.50 -2.69 -9.30
N ILE A 227 18.44 -1.78 -9.01
CA ILE A 227 18.14 -0.36 -8.77
C ILE A 227 17.70 0.32 -10.07
N ARG A 228 18.45 0.09 -11.18
CA ARG A 228 18.12 0.68 -12.48
C ARG A 228 16.78 0.17 -13.01
N GLU A 229 16.53 -1.12 -12.94
CA GLU A 229 15.30 -1.72 -13.45
C GLU A 229 14.07 -1.27 -12.66
N PHE A 230 14.20 -1.11 -11.34
CA PHE A 230 13.15 -0.52 -10.53
C PHE A 230 12.84 0.93 -10.94
N LYS A 231 13.87 1.77 -11.15
CA LYS A 231 13.71 3.15 -11.67
C LYS A 231 13.07 3.16 -13.05
N GLN A 232 13.44 2.24 -13.94
CA GLN A 232 12.83 2.11 -15.28
C GLN A 232 11.35 1.78 -15.20
N MET A 233 10.95 0.88 -14.31
CA MET A 233 9.54 0.56 -14.03
C MET A 233 8.77 1.80 -13.57
N VAL A 234 9.28 2.51 -12.56
CA VAL A 234 8.65 3.74 -12.04
C VAL A 234 8.50 4.79 -13.16
N GLN A 235 9.57 5.04 -13.92
CA GLN A 235 9.55 6.00 -15.02
C GLN A 235 8.53 5.62 -16.11
N ALA A 236 8.38 4.34 -16.42
CA ALA A 236 7.40 3.86 -17.41
C ALA A 236 5.96 4.10 -16.92
N LEU A 237 5.67 3.83 -15.65
CA LEU A 237 4.38 4.08 -15.03
C LEU A 237 4.07 5.58 -14.97
N HIS A 238 5.03 6.42 -14.57
CA HIS A 238 4.88 7.88 -14.55
C HIS A 238 4.56 8.46 -15.94
N LYS A 239 5.29 8.03 -16.97
CA LYS A 239 4.99 8.42 -18.37
C LYS A 239 3.59 8.07 -18.82
N ALA A 240 3.00 7.04 -18.21
CA ALA A 240 1.62 6.62 -18.47
C ALA A 240 0.58 7.36 -17.61
N GLY A 241 1.00 8.24 -16.70
CA GLY A 241 0.12 8.93 -15.77
C GLY A 241 -0.29 8.06 -14.56
N ILE A 242 0.45 7.01 -14.26
CA ILE A 242 0.17 6.08 -13.17
C ILE A 242 1.19 6.30 -12.04
N ARG A 243 0.70 6.57 -10.84
CA ARG A 243 1.50 6.72 -9.62
C ARG A 243 1.94 5.37 -9.07
N VAL A 244 3.03 5.37 -8.31
CA VAL A 244 3.58 4.16 -7.67
C VAL A 244 3.52 4.30 -6.16
N ILE A 245 2.85 3.36 -5.50
CA ILE A 245 2.71 3.27 -4.05
C ILE A 245 3.48 2.04 -3.59
N LEU A 246 4.34 2.21 -2.60
CA LEU A 246 5.07 1.10 -1.98
C LEU A 246 4.35 0.57 -0.75
N ASP A 247 4.32 -0.74 -0.64
CA ASP A 247 4.04 -1.44 0.61
C ASP A 247 5.30 -1.46 1.47
N VAL A 248 5.24 -0.88 2.66
CA VAL A 248 6.38 -0.76 3.57
C VAL A 248 6.13 -1.50 4.88
N VAL A 249 7.04 -2.41 5.21
CA VAL A 249 6.92 -3.35 6.32
C VAL A 249 7.90 -2.96 7.43
N TYR A 250 7.70 -1.78 8.05
CA TYR A 250 8.58 -1.33 9.15
C TYR A 250 8.23 -1.92 10.49
N ASN A 251 7.11 -2.63 10.61
CA ASN A 251 6.58 -3.14 11.87
C ASN A 251 7.37 -4.33 12.44
N HIS A 252 8.11 -5.08 11.62
CA HIS A 252 8.94 -6.22 12.06
C HIS A 252 10.14 -6.44 11.14
N THR A 253 11.02 -7.38 11.50
CA THR A 253 12.11 -7.91 10.67
C THR A 253 11.89 -9.41 10.43
N PHE A 254 12.45 -9.94 9.36
CA PHE A 254 12.34 -11.36 9.02
C PHE A 254 12.79 -12.30 10.16
N ASP A 255 13.74 -11.85 10.97
CA ASP A 255 14.35 -12.58 12.09
C ASP A 255 15.02 -11.55 12.99
N ILE A 256 14.95 -11.72 14.31
CA ILE A 256 15.63 -10.83 15.26
C ILE A 256 17.12 -11.04 15.18
N LYS A 257 17.57 -12.28 15.35
CA LYS A 257 18.99 -12.64 15.55
C LYS A 257 19.89 -12.18 14.41
N HIS A 258 19.44 -12.30 13.17
CA HIS A 258 20.24 -12.03 11.98
C HIS A 258 19.84 -10.70 11.31
N SER A 259 18.90 -9.95 11.89
CA SER A 259 18.49 -8.66 11.36
C SER A 259 19.62 -7.64 11.41
N ASN A 260 19.63 -6.72 10.45
CA ASN A 260 20.58 -5.61 10.44
C ASN A 260 20.46 -4.75 11.71
N PHE A 261 19.25 -4.63 12.27
CA PHE A 261 18.98 -3.92 13.52
C PHE A 261 19.72 -4.56 14.70
N GLN A 262 19.56 -5.86 14.87
CA GLN A 262 20.18 -6.57 16.00
C GLN A 262 21.70 -6.67 15.86
N CYS A 263 22.20 -6.81 14.62
CA CYS A 263 23.63 -6.85 14.35
C CYS A 263 24.34 -5.52 14.57
N THR A 264 23.62 -4.38 14.50
CA THR A 264 24.21 -3.04 14.69
C THR A 264 23.98 -2.45 16.06
N TYR A 265 22.79 -2.61 16.63
CA TYR A 265 22.44 -2.08 17.94
C TYR A 265 21.51 -3.03 18.68
N PRO A 266 22.05 -4.03 19.40
CA PRO A 266 21.27 -5.08 20.04
C PRO A 266 20.15 -4.54 20.92
N ASP A 267 18.98 -5.12 20.78
CA ASP A 267 17.76 -4.84 21.56
C ASP A 267 17.19 -3.41 21.44
N TYR A 268 17.85 -2.54 20.70
CA TYR A 268 17.41 -1.14 20.62
C TYR A 268 16.16 -0.96 19.75
N TYR A 269 16.09 -1.64 18.63
CA TYR A 269 15.03 -1.40 17.63
C TYR A 269 13.75 -2.19 17.89
N TYR A 270 13.75 -3.11 18.87
CA TYR A 270 12.62 -3.98 19.15
C TYR A 270 11.92 -3.62 20.45
N ARG A 271 10.59 -3.76 20.48
CA ARG A 271 9.84 -3.71 21.74
C ARG A 271 9.99 -5.01 22.51
N LYS A 272 9.95 -4.87 23.82
CA LYS A 272 9.99 -6.01 24.75
C LYS A 272 8.82 -5.94 25.72
N ASN A 273 8.33 -7.08 26.09
CA ASN A 273 7.38 -7.27 27.16
C ASN A 273 8.04 -6.94 28.52
N PRO A 274 7.25 -6.72 29.59
CA PRO A 274 7.78 -6.45 30.93
C PRO A 274 8.68 -7.55 31.50
N ASP A 275 8.52 -8.80 31.03
CA ASP A 275 9.37 -9.95 31.41
C ASP A 275 10.68 -10.03 30.63
N GLY A 276 10.93 -9.11 29.71
CA GLY A 276 12.12 -9.04 28.88
C GLY A 276 12.08 -9.85 27.59
N THR A 277 11.02 -10.60 27.31
CA THR A 277 10.80 -11.27 26.02
C THR A 277 10.48 -10.25 24.94
N TYR A 278 10.69 -10.62 23.65
CA TYR A 278 10.29 -9.75 22.56
C TYR A 278 8.77 -9.73 22.40
N SER A 279 8.21 -8.56 22.18
CA SER A 279 6.81 -8.37 21.84
C SER A 279 6.53 -8.77 20.39
N ASP A 280 5.31 -9.19 20.09
CA ASP A 280 4.91 -9.70 18.78
C ASP A 280 3.55 -9.12 18.32
N GLY A 281 3.49 -7.82 18.20
CA GLY A 281 2.32 -7.15 17.61
C GLY A 281 2.15 -7.40 16.11
N SER A 282 3.21 -7.86 15.44
CA SER A 282 3.17 -8.22 14.02
C SER A 282 2.61 -9.61 13.75
N GLY A 283 2.62 -10.53 14.74
CA GLY A 283 2.32 -11.94 14.51
C GLY A 283 3.42 -12.70 13.74
N CYS A 284 4.60 -12.06 13.52
CA CYS A 284 5.76 -12.61 12.81
C CYS A 284 6.95 -12.89 13.74
N GLY A 285 6.71 -12.94 15.06
CA GLY A 285 7.71 -13.25 16.09
C GLY A 285 8.48 -12.06 16.64
N ASN A 286 8.20 -10.83 16.17
CA ASN A 286 8.80 -9.61 16.70
C ASN A 286 8.04 -8.36 16.29
N GLU A 287 8.29 -7.25 16.97
CA GLU A 287 7.83 -5.92 16.53
C GLU A 287 8.90 -4.86 16.76
N THR A 288 8.94 -3.87 15.88
CA THR A 288 9.85 -2.74 16.02
C THR A 288 9.30 -1.67 16.95
N ALA A 289 10.20 -0.94 17.62
CA ALA A 289 9.89 0.11 18.58
C ALA A 289 9.92 1.48 17.89
N SER A 290 8.87 1.82 17.11
CA SER A 290 8.79 3.07 16.34
C SER A 290 8.91 4.33 17.20
N GLU A 291 8.49 4.28 18.46
CA GLU A 291 8.61 5.37 19.45
C GLU A 291 10.05 5.69 19.84
N ARG A 292 11.02 4.77 19.58
CA ARG A 292 12.43 5.02 19.91
C ARG A 292 13.08 5.94 18.88
N PRO A 293 13.85 6.94 19.32
CA PRO A 293 14.34 7.99 18.43
C PRO A 293 15.08 7.52 17.17
N LEU A 294 15.94 6.47 17.28
CA LEU A 294 16.64 5.95 16.10
C LEU A 294 15.71 5.17 15.16
N MET A 295 14.73 4.41 15.69
CA MET A 295 13.78 3.70 14.84
C MET A 295 12.86 4.68 14.11
N ARG A 296 12.31 5.67 14.79
CA ARG A 296 11.52 6.74 14.19
C ARG A 296 12.30 7.44 13.10
N LYS A 297 13.54 7.85 13.38
CA LYS A 297 14.40 8.48 12.41
C LYS A 297 14.71 7.57 11.22
N PHE A 298 14.91 6.27 11.46
CA PHE A 298 15.12 5.30 10.40
C PHE A 298 13.92 5.25 9.45
N MET A 299 12.69 5.12 9.98
CA MET A 299 11.48 5.09 9.17
C MET A 299 11.32 6.37 8.34
N LEU A 300 11.54 7.53 8.99
CA LEU A 300 11.45 8.82 8.34
C LEU A 300 12.46 8.98 7.19
N GLU A 301 13.72 8.67 7.42
CA GLU A 301 14.77 8.78 6.40
C GLU A 301 14.60 7.73 5.30
N SER A 302 14.07 6.54 5.61
CA SER A 302 13.74 5.52 4.62
C SER A 302 12.62 5.97 3.69
N VAL A 303 11.51 6.49 4.22
CA VAL A 303 10.41 7.05 3.41
C VAL A 303 10.92 8.17 2.50
N LYS A 304 11.70 9.12 3.05
CA LYS A 304 12.31 10.20 2.25
C LYS A 304 13.22 9.67 1.16
N TYR A 305 14.03 8.66 1.46
CA TYR A 305 14.93 8.05 0.49
C TYR A 305 14.17 7.43 -0.70
N TRP A 306 13.07 6.72 -0.45
CA TRP A 306 12.24 6.18 -1.53
C TRP A 306 11.57 7.28 -2.37
N ILE A 307 11.19 8.41 -1.74
CA ILE A 307 10.66 9.57 -2.45
C ILE A 307 11.72 10.22 -3.33
N ASP A 308 12.92 10.45 -2.78
CA ASP A 308 13.97 11.23 -3.45
C ASP A 308 14.73 10.41 -4.50
N GLU A 309 15.06 9.14 -4.20
CA GLU A 309 15.86 8.28 -5.08
C GLU A 309 15.03 7.55 -6.14
N TYR A 310 13.79 7.18 -5.79
CA TYR A 310 12.95 6.35 -6.67
C TYR A 310 11.65 7.04 -7.10
N HIS A 311 11.44 8.29 -6.72
CA HIS A 311 10.28 9.13 -7.07
C HIS A 311 8.94 8.52 -6.65
N ILE A 312 8.89 7.79 -5.54
CA ILE A 312 7.68 7.11 -5.06
C ILE A 312 6.59 8.11 -4.68
N ASP A 313 5.33 7.79 -5.01
CA ASP A 313 4.16 8.66 -4.92
C ASP A 313 3.22 8.36 -3.76
N GLY A 314 3.48 7.29 -3.03
CA GLY A 314 2.67 6.90 -1.88
C GLY A 314 3.25 5.72 -1.12
N PHE A 315 2.68 5.49 0.07
CA PHE A 315 3.09 4.39 0.95
C PHE A 315 1.88 3.74 1.60
N ARG A 316 1.83 2.41 1.56
CA ARG A 316 0.96 1.60 2.39
C ARG A 316 1.78 1.03 3.53
N PHE A 317 1.45 1.37 4.76
CA PHE A 317 2.10 0.83 5.95
C PHE A 317 1.43 -0.48 6.35
N ASP A 318 2.17 -1.56 6.18
CA ASP A 318 1.82 -2.87 6.71
C ASP A 318 1.68 -2.79 8.23
N LEU A 319 0.58 -3.34 8.78
CA LEU A 319 0.27 -3.29 10.21
C LEU A 319 0.58 -1.91 10.83
N MET A 320 0.08 -0.84 10.21
CA MET A 320 0.26 0.54 10.70
C MET A 320 -0.06 0.69 12.19
N GLY A 321 -1.04 -0.10 12.66
CA GLY A 321 -1.45 -0.12 14.06
C GLY A 321 -0.41 -0.65 15.05
N VAL A 322 0.75 -1.15 14.59
CA VAL A 322 1.89 -1.47 15.45
C VAL A 322 2.75 -0.23 15.72
N HIS A 323 2.70 0.78 14.84
CA HIS A 323 3.47 2.02 15.00
C HIS A 323 2.78 3.01 15.94
N ASP A 324 3.58 3.87 16.58
CA ASP A 324 3.05 4.93 17.42
C ASP A 324 2.54 6.12 16.59
N ILE A 325 1.53 6.81 17.13
CA ILE A 325 0.86 7.96 16.50
C ILE A 325 1.87 9.06 16.16
N GLU A 326 2.82 9.35 17.06
CA GLU A 326 3.76 10.44 16.86
C GLU A 326 4.69 10.18 15.68
N THR A 327 5.20 8.95 15.54
CA THR A 327 6.02 8.55 14.39
C THR A 327 5.24 8.70 13.08
N MET A 328 3.99 8.24 13.00
CA MET A 328 3.18 8.37 11.80
C MET A 328 2.88 9.85 11.46
N ARG A 329 2.63 10.68 12.49
CA ARG A 329 2.44 12.13 12.31
C ARG A 329 3.70 12.83 11.80
N GLU A 330 4.86 12.50 12.34
CA GLU A 330 6.15 13.06 11.88
C GLU A 330 6.43 12.66 10.43
N ILE A 331 6.23 11.39 10.06
CA ILE A 331 6.37 10.93 8.67
C ILE A 331 5.43 11.73 7.76
N ARG A 332 4.13 11.85 8.11
CA ARG A 332 3.18 12.62 7.31
C ARG A 332 3.60 14.08 7.16
N ALA A 333 4.05 14.70 8.25
CA ALA A 333 4.48 16.10 8.26
C ALA A 333 5.71 16.35 7.36
N GLU A 334 6.70 15.45 7.42
CA GLU A 334 7.91 15.58 6.58
C GLU A 334 7.61 15.28 5.10
N VAL A 335 6.77 14.29 4.82
CA VAL A 335 6.32 14.00 3.45
C VAL A 335 5.55 15.18 2.86
N ASN A 336 4.69 15.86 3.65
CA ASN A 336 3.97 17.06 3.22
C ASN A 336 4.88 18.23 2.84
N LYS A 337 6.07 18.33 3.42
CA LYS A 337 7.06 19.35 3.05
C LYS A 337 7.70 19.07 1.69
N ILE A 338 7.78 17.80 1.30
CA ILE A 338 8.32 17.37 0.01
C ILE A 338 7.22 17.53 -1.06
N ASP A 339 6.10 16.84 -0.87
CA ASP A 339 4.95 16.89 -1.75
C ASP A 339 3.68 16.42 -0.99
N PRO A 340 2.71 17.31 -0.72
CA PRO A 340 1.48 16.95 0.00
C PRO A 340 0.58 15.98 -0.77
N THR A 341 0.81 15.77 -2.07
CA THR A 341 0.06 14.82 -2.89
C THR A 341 0.53 13.37 -2.75
N ILE A 342 1.65 13.13 -2.09
CA ILE A 342 2.12 11.77 -1.77
C ILE A 342 1.14 11.16 -0.76
N TYR A 343 0.47 10.08 -1.16
CA TYR A 343 -0.59 9.49 -0.37
C TYR A 343 -0.06 8.44 0.61
N ILE A 344 -0.47 8.53 1.86
CA ILE A 344 -0.08 7.59 2.91
C ILE A 344 -1.33 6.94 3.50
N TYR A 345 -1.35 5.62 3.56
CA TYR A 345 -2.39 4.84 4.20
C TYR A 345 -1.80 3.55 4.78
N GLY A 346 -2.59 2.82 5.55
CA GLY A 346 -2.12 1.56 6.12
C GLY A 346 -3.21 0.76 6.81
N GLU A 347 -2.80 -0.36 7.36
CA GLU A 347 -3.65 -1.22 8.15
C GLU A 347 -3.74 -0.68 9.58
N GLY A 348 -4.90 -0.17 9.95
CA GLY A 348 -5.16 0.43 11.26
C GLY A 348 -5.35 -0.60 12.37
N TRP A 349 -4.58 -1.70 12.38
CA TRP A 349 -4.61 -2.79 13.35
C TRP A 349 -3.24 -3.41 13.54
N SER A 350 -3.11 -4.31 14.52
CA SER A 350 -2.00 -5.23 14.72
C SER A 350 -2.47 -6.67 14.52
N ALA A 351 -1.56 -7.59 14.16
CA ALA A 351 -1.87 -9.01 14.02
C ALA A 351 -1.77 -9.78 15.36
N GLY A 352 -1.02 -9.22 16.31
CA GLY A 352 -0.82 -9.80 17.64
C GLY A 352 -0.90 -8.74 18.76
N HIS A 353 -0.48 -9.14 19.96
CA HIS A 353 -0.41 -8.22 21.09
C HIS A 353 0.83 -7.32 20.98
N CYS A 354 0.59 -6.00 21.02
CA CYS A 354 1.63 -5.00 20.99
C CYS A 354 1.97 -4.52 22.41
N ALA A 355 3.25 -4.56 22.79
CA ALA A 355 3.72 -4.15 24.13
C ALA A 355 3.85 -2.61 24.27
N TYR A 356 3.01 -1.85 23.59
CA TYR A 356 2.95 -0.40 23.70
C TYR A 356 1.52 0.03 24.01
N PRO A 357 1.30 1.13 24.77
CA PRO A 357 -0.05 1.56 25.14
C PRO A 357 -0.97 1.74 23.93
N SER A 358 -2.10 1.07 23.93
CA SER A 358 -3.03 1.03 22.78
C SER A 358 -3.53 2.41 22.37
N GLU A 359 -3.69 3.34 23.32
CA GLU A 359 -4.09 4.72 23.09
C GLU A 359 -3.02 5.57 22.38
N LYS A 360 -1.80 5.05 22.25
CA LYS A 360 -0.69 5.68 21.54
C LYS A 360 -0.37 5.03 20.21
N LEU A 361 -1.05 3.95 19.83
CA LEU A 361 -0.85 3.24 18.58
C LEU A 361 -1.67 3.86 17.45
N ALA A 362 -1.14 3.83 16.24
CA ALA A 362 -1.77 4.34 15.02
C ALA A 362 -2.84 3.37 14.48
N VAL A 363 -3.71 2.91 15.37
CA VAL A 363 -4.85 2.07 15.01
C VAL A 363 -5.94 2.89 14.32
N LYS A 364 -6.87 2.24 13.63
CA LYS A 364 -7.94 2.85 12.85
C LYS A 364 -8.74 3.88 13.66
N ALA A 365 -9.04 3.58 14.93
CA ALA A 365 -9.75 4.51 15.82
C ALA A 365 -9.04 5.85 16.06
N HIS A 366 -7.76 5.93 15.74
CA HIS A 366 -6.92 7.13 15.92
C HIS A 366 -6.54 7.83 14.60
N VAL A 367 -7.10 7.43 13.46
CA VAL A 367 -6.80 8.02 12.14
C VAL A 367 -7.00 9.53 12.13
N ALA A 368 -8.03 10.04 12.79
CA ALA A 368 -8.25 11.48 12.95
C ALA A 368 -7.04 12.24 13.55
N GLN A 369 -6.14 11.56 14.25
CA GLN A 369 -4.92 12.13 14.81
C GLN A 369 -3.71 12.05 13.88
N LEU A 370 -3.80 11.36 12.72
CA LEU A 370 -2.69 11.06 11.83
C LEU A 370 -2.52 12.08 10.68
N ASN A 371 -3.16 13.25 10.78
CA ASN A 371 -2.98 14.38 9.86
C ASN A 371 -3.19 14.04 8.37
N GLY A 372 -4.21 13.26 8.04
CA GLY A 372 -4.55 12.88 6.66
C GLY A 372 -3.90 11.58 6.18
N THR A 373 -3.32 10.78 7.08
CA THR A 373 -2.99 9.38 6.79
C THR A 373 -4.27 8.56 6.84
N ALA A 374 -4.50 7.72 5.82
CA ALA A 374 -5.72 6.93 5.68
C ALA A 374 -5.58 5.51 6.25
N ALA A 375 -6.71 4.81 6.42
CA ALA A 375 -6.74 3.41 6.80
C ALA A 375 -7.75 2.61 5.97
N PHE A 376 -7.53 1.31 5.89
CA PHE A 376 -8.48 0.37 5.29
C PHE A 376 -9.76 0.24 6.11
N SER A 377 -10.92 0.24 5.43
CA SER A 377 -12.23 0.02 6.07
C SER A 377 -12.62 -1.46 6.02
N ASP A 378 -12.25 -2.19 7.06
CA ASP A 378 -12.74 -3.56 7.28
C ASP A 378 -14.24 -3.58 7.57
N GLU A 379 -14.85 -2.44 8.01
CA GLU A 379 -16.30 -2.32 8.14
C GLU A 379 -17.00 -2.58 6.80
N LEU A 380 -16.57 -1.89 5.74
CA LEU A 380 -17.16 -2.05 4.41
C LEU A 380 -16.86 -3.42 3.82
N ARG A 381 -15.59 -3.85 3.90
CA ARG A 381 -15.14 -5.15 3.38
C ARG A 381 -15.99 -6.29 3.96
N ASP A 382 -16.07 -6.37 5.28
CA ASP A 382 -16.70 -7.50 5.95
C ASP A 382 -18.24 -7.40 5.92
N ALA A 383 -18.80 -6.18 5.88
CA ALA A 383 -20.22 -5.98 5.66
C ALA A 383 -20.67 -6.48 4.28
N LEU A 384 -19.83 -6.36 3.27
CA LEU A 384 -20.11 -6.91 1.94
C LEU A 384 -19.95 -8.44 1.92
N ARG A 385 -18.74 -8.95 2.19
CA ARG A 385 -18.37 -10.36 1.93
C ARG A 385 -18.48 -11.30 3.12
N GLY A 386 -18.61 -10.79 4.34
CA GLY A 386 -18.59 -11.55 5.59
C GLY A 386 -17.29 -11.38 6.37
N PRO A 387 -17.28 -11.72 7.68
CA PRO A 387 -16.19 -11.40 8.60
C PRO A 387 -14.89 -12.12 8.25
N PHE A 388 -13.77 -11.45 8.43
CA PHE A 388 -12.42 -12.00 8.21
C PHE A 388 -12.18 -13.27 9.05
N SER A 389 -12.74 -13.35 10.26
CA SER A 389 -12.55 -14.45 11.20
C SER A 389 -13.23 -15.76 10.82
N ASP A 390 -14.14 -15.76 9.85
CA ASP A 390 -14.90 -16.97 9.43
C ASP A 390 -15.22 -16.93 7.93
N ASN A 391 -14.43 -17.64 7.15
CA ASN A 391 -14.57 -17.69 5.69
C ASN A 391 -15.86 -18.35 5.18
N LYS A 392 -16.55 -19.11 6.03
CA LYS A 392 -17.81 -19.75 5.67
C LYS A 392 -19.03 -18.88 5.95
N LYS A 393 -18.84 -17.78 6.68
CA LYS A 393 -19.91 -16.85 7.01
C LYS A 393 -20.01 -15.74 5.96
N GLY A 394 -21.08 -15.71 5.22
CA GLY A 394 -21.42 -14.61 4.32
C GLY A 394 -22.06 -13.42 5.03
N ALA A 395 -22.27 -12.32 4.30
CA ALA A 395 -23.00 -11.15 4.76
C ALA A 395 -23.90 -10.59 3.64
N PHE A 396 -23.85 -9.31 3.34
CA PHE A 396 -24.74 -8.65 2.37
C PHE A 396 -24.77 -9.34 1.01
N LEU A 397 -23.62 -9.70 0.44
CA LEU A 397 -23.52 -10.40 -0.85
C LEU A 397 -24.15 -11.80 -0.82
N ALA A 398 -24.19 -12.45 0.34
CA ALA A 398 -24.83 -13.74 0.52
C ALA A 398 -26.37 -13.64 0.72
N GLY A 399 -26.94 -12.43 0.65
CA GLY A 399 -28.35 -12.18 0.90
C GLY A 399 -28.72 -12.16 2.39
N ILE A 400 -27.73 -11.89 3.26
CA ILE A 400 -27.92 -11.86 4.72
C ILE A 400 -28.06 -10.40 5.16
N PRO A 401 -29.19 -10.01 5.78
CA PRO A 401 -29.40 -8.67 6.29
C PRO A 401 -28.65 -8.43 7.60
N GLY A 402 -28.45 -7.14 7.95
CA GLY A 402 -27.93 -6.69 9.24
C GLY A 402 -26.68 -5.84 9.13
N GLU A 403 -26.01 -5.81 7.97
CA GLU A 403 -24.80 -5.03 7.74
C GLU A 403 -25.01 -3.73 6.95
N GLU A 404 -26.27 -3.34 6.75
CA GLU A 404 -26.64 -2.15 5.96
C GLU A 404 -26.02 -0.87 6.52
N GLU A 405 -25.96 -0.72 7.86
CA GLU A 405 -25.37 0.46 8.48
C GLU A 405 -23.85 0.50 8.33
N SER A 406 -23.19 -0.66 8.30
CA SER A 406 -21.74 -0.77 8.02
C SER A 406 -21.44 -0.38 6.57
N ILE A 407 -22.30 -0.78 5.63
CA ILE A 407 -22.18 -0.36 4.21
C ILE A 407 -22.43 1.14 4.08
N LYS A 408 -23.48 1.71 4.72
CA LYS A 408 -23.73 3.15 4.72
C LYS A 408 -22.55 3.94 5.31
N PHE A 409 -21.92 3.42 6.36
CA PHE A 409 -20.73 4.01 6.97
C PHE A 409 -19.56 4.06 5.97
N GLY A 410 -19.32 2.95 5.24
CA GLY A 410 -18.34 2.90 4.16
C GLY A 410 -18.69 3.83 3.00
N ILE A 411 -19.97 3.88 2.56
CA ILE A 411 -20.44 4.82 1.51
C ILE A 411 -20.13 6.26 1.89
N ALA A 412 -20.36 6.63 3.16
CA ALA A 412 -20.07 7.99 3.67
C ALA A 412 -18.57 8.28 3.84
N GLY A 413 -17.66 7.31 3.66
CA GLY A 413 -16.22 7.50 3.83
C GLY A 413 -15.77 7.49 5.29
N ALA A 414 -16.41 6.70 6.13
CA ALA A 414 -16.13 6.53 7.58
C ALA A 414 -16.19 7.82 8.41
N ILE A 415 -16.79 8.87 7.88
CA ILE A 415 -17.00 10.15 8.58
C ILE A 415 -18.28 10.14 9.42
N ALA A 416 -18.43 11.11 10.31
CA ALA A 416 -19.72 11.38 10.98
C ALA A 416 -20.77 11.79 9.94
N HIS A 417 -21.85 11.02 9.82
CA HIS A 417 -22.96 11.29 8.91
C HIS A 417 -24.31 11.04 9.57
N PRO A 418 -25.30 11.97 9.48
CA PRO A 418 -26.57 11.86 10.20
C PRO A 418 -27.43 10.66 9.77
N GLY A 419 -27.21 10.15 8.55
CA GLY A 419 -27.93 8.99 8.00
C GLY A 419 -27.33 7.62 8.39
N VAL A 420 -26.32 7.58 9.28
CA VAL A 420 -25.65 6.35 9.72
C VAL A 420 -25.87 6.13 11.21
N ALA A 421 -26.49 5.00 11.56
CA ALA A 421 -26.67 4.58 12.95
C ALA A 421 -25.40 3.86 13.45
N LEU A 422 -24.44 4.63 13.96
CA LEU A 422 -23.11 4.13 14.37
C LEU A 422 -23.16 2.97 15.38
N SER A 423 -24.16 2.90 16.25
CA SER A 423 -24.34 1.78 17.18
C SER A 423 -24.55 0.43 16.49
N ARG A 424 -24.99 0.44 15.22
CA ARG A 424 -25.26 -0.76 14.41
C ARG A 424 -24.15 -1.07 13.41
N VAL A 425 -23.12 -0.22 13.25
CA VAL A 425 -21.92 -0.52 12.46
C VAL A 425 -21.16 -1.67 13.13
N ASN A 426 -20.56 -2.57 12.35
CA ASN A 426 -19.95 -3.80 12.85
C ASN A 426 -18.78 -3.56 13.83
N TYR A 427 -17.67 -3.01 13.43
CA TYR A 427 -16.48 -2.87 14.28
C TYR A 427 -16.42 -1.52 15.00
N SER A 428 -16.56 -0.43 14.28
CA SER A 428 -16.42 0.94 14.83
C SER A 428 -17.75 1.50 15.32
N LYS A 429 -17.77 1.98 16.56
CA LYS A 429 -18.98 2.64 17.16
C LYS A 429 -18.89 4.16 17.15
N ALA A 430 -17.85 4.71 16.52
CA ALA A 430 -17.63 6.13 16.30
C ALA A 430 -17.02 6.34 14.90
N PRO A 431 -17.21 7.50 14.28
CA PRO A 431 -16.50 7.85 13.06
C PRO A 431 -15.00 7.97 13.36
N TRP A 432 -14.18 7.43 12.48
CA TRP A 432 -12.72 7.47 12.67
C TRP A 432 -12.01 8.34 11.64
N ALA A 433 -12.64 8.63 10.49
CA ALA A 433 -12.14 9.56 9.50
C ALA A 433 -12.67 10.97 9.71
N THR A 434 -11.83 12.00 9.51
CA THR A 434 -12.23 13.41 9.48
C THR A 434 -12.66 13.84 8.09
N GLN A 435 -12.04 13.21 7.07
CA GLN A 435 -12.32 13.40 5.67
C GLN A 435 -12.51 12.05 4.97
N PRO A 436 -13.37 11.93 3.95
CA PRO A 436 -13.61 10.65 3.28
C PRO A 436 -12.35 10.11 2.58
N THR A 437 -11.38 10.97 2.26
CA THR A 437 -10.07 10.57 1.71
C THR A 437 -9.16 9.86 2.72
N GLU A 438 -9.51 9.82 3.98
CA GLU A 438 -8.82 9.06 5.02
C GLU A 438 -9.31 7.59 5.10
N MET A 439 -10.22 7.18 4.22
CA MET A 439 -10.74 5.82 4.14
C MET A 439 -10.39 5.16 2.80
N ILE A 440 -9.81 3.95 2.86
CA ILE A 440 -9.68 3.06 1.71
C ILE A 440 -10.92 2.18 1.61
N SER A 441 -11.62 2.29 0.47
CA SER A 441 -12.79 1.47 0.15
C SER A 441 -12.36 0.25 -0.64
N TYR A 442 -12.65 -0.95 -0.14
CA TYR A 442 -12.27 -2.20 -0.80
C TYR A 442 -13.18 -3.36 -0.39
N VAL A 443 -13.13 -4.43 -1.12
CA VAL A 443 -13.85 -5.67 -0.81
C VAL A 443 -12.89 -6.85 -0.62
N SER A 444 -11.75 -6.87 -1.27
CA SER A 444 -10.65 -7.80 -1.01
C SER A 444 -9.28 -7.18 -1.33
N CYS A 445 -8.23 -7.78 -0.81
CA CYS A 445 -6.83 -7.45 -1.04
C CYS A 445 -6.02 -8.76 -1.15
N HIS A 446 -4.68 -8.67 -1.14
CA HIS A 446 -3.83 -9.86 -1.18
C HIS A 446 -4.04 -10.79 0.02
N ASP A 447 -4.33 -10.22 1.21
CA ASP A 447 -4.61 -10.97 2.44
C ASP A 447 -5.98 -11.64 2.39
N ASP A 448 -6.08 -12.82 3.00
CA ASP A 448 -7.28 -13.65 3.02
C ASP A 448 -7.65 -14.15 1.60
N MET A 449 -8.86 -14.63 1.43
CA MET A 449 -9.39 -15.06 0.15
C MET A 449 -9.70 -13.88 -0.76
N CYS A 450 -9.37 -13.97 -2.05
CA CYS A 450 -9.92 -13.06 -3.03
C CYS A 450 -11.45 -13.23 -3.12
N LEU A 451 -12.17 -12.23 -3.65
CA LEU A 451 -13.63 -12.18 -3.59
C LEU A 451 -14.29 -13.43 -4.18
N THR A 452 -13.83 -13.90 -5.33
CA THR A 452 -14.36 -15.12 -5.98
C THR A 452 -14.26 -16.36 -5.09
N ASP A 453 -13.12 -16.58 -4.44
CA ASP A 453 -12.93 -17.70 -3.52
C ASP A 453 -13.76 -17.53 -2.24
N ARG A 454 -13.87 -16.30 -1.75
CA ARG A 454 -14.68 -15.98 -0.57
C ARG A 454 -16.17 -16.26 -0.81
N LEU A 455 -16.71 -15.88 -1.97
CA LEU A 455 -18.11 -16.15 -2.34
C LEU A 455 -18.35 -17.65 -2.44
N ARG A 456 -17.41 -18.42 -3.01
CA ARG A 456 -17.53 -19.89 -3.06
C ARG A 456 -17.50 -20.54 -1.67
N ALA A 457 -16.70 -20.02 -0.76
CA ALA A 457 -16.58 -20.53 0.60
C ALA A 457 -17.83 -20.23 1.44
N SER A 458 -18.42 -19.03 1.28
CA SER A 458 -19.51 -18.54 2.12
C SER A 458 -20.92 -18.84 1.55
N ILE A 459 -21.02 -19.17 0.26
CA ILE A 459 -22.30 -19.48 -0.41
C ILE A 459 -22.19 -20.87 -1.06
N PRO A 460 -22.53 -21.94 -0.32
CA PRO A 460 -22.42 -23.30 -0.85
C PRO A 460 -23.22 -23.52 -2.13
N GLY A 461 -22.56 -24.04 -3.17
CA GLY A 461 -23.20 -24.33 -4.45
C GLY A 461 -23.46 -23.12 -5.34
N ILE A 462 -22.86 -21.96 -5.04
CA ILE A 462 -22.95 -20.75 -5.86
C ILE A 462 -22.53 -21.04 -7.31
N LYS A 463 -23.29 -20.53 -8.27
CA LYS A 463 -23.00 -20.65 -9.70
C LYS A 463 -22.12 -19.49 -10.18
N GLU A 464 -21.47 -19.68 -11.31
CA GLU A 464 -20.54 -18.67 -11.86
C GLU A 464 -21.27 -17.37 -12.25
N ASP A 465 -22.46 -17.44 -12.81
CA ASP A 465 -23.26 -16.27 -13.12
C ASP A 465 -23.68 -15.47 -11.88
N GLU A 466 -23.91 -16.16 -10.76
CA GLU A 466 -24.16 -15.51 -9.45
C GLU A 466 -22.90 -14.88 -8.89
N ILE A 467 -21.72 -15.52 -9.03
CA ILE A 467 -20.42 -14.91 -8.65
C ILE A 467 -20.19 -13.61 -9.41
N ILE A 468 -20.43 -13.62 -10.73
CA ILE A 468 -20.31 -12.41 -11.57
C ILE A 468 -21.21 -11.30 -11.03
N ARG A 469 -22.51 -11.58 -10.82
CA ARG A 469 -23.46 -10.56 -10.30
C ARG A 469 -23.02 -9.99 -8.96
N LEU A 470 -22.57 -10.84 -8.04
CA LEU A 470 -22.14 -10.42 -6.70
C LEU A 470 -20.81 -9.65 -6.71
N ASP A 471 -19.89 -10.01 -7.60
CA ASP A 471 -18.66 -9.26 -7.83
C ASP A 471 -18.97 -7.84 -8.32
N LEU A 472 -19.80 -7.70 -9.34
CA LEU A 472 -20.20 -6.40 -9.89
C LEU A 472 -20.97 -5.55 -8.88
N LEU A 473 -21.83 -6.18 -8.06
CA LEU A 473 -22.54 -5.50 -6.96
C LEU A 473 -21.56 -4.97 -5.90
N ALA A 474 -20.58 -5.80 -5.50
CA ALA A 474 -19.56 -5.42 -4.53
C ALA A 474 -18.73 -4.24 -5.02
N GLN A 475 -18.27 -4.29 -6.27
CA GLN A 475 -17.49 -3.22 -6.85
C GLN A 475 -18.30 -1.93 -7.07
N THR A 476 -19.59 -2.05 -7.36
CA THR A 476 -20.47 -0.87 -7.38
C THR A 476 -20.48 -0.19 -6.02
N ALA A 477 -20.58 -0.93 -4.91
CA ALA A 477 -20.49 -0.35 -3.57
C ALA A 477 -19.13 0.34 -3.31
N VAL A 478 -18.01 -0.29 -3.72
CA VAL A 478 -16.66 0.27 -3.57
C VAL A 478 -16.52 1.58 -4.36
N PHE A 479 -16.89 1.59 -5.63
CA PHE A 479 -16.67 2.74 -6.52
C PHE A 479 -17.67 3.89 -6.34
N THR A 480 -18.83 3.63 -5.75
CA THR A 480 -19.81 4.68 -5.43
C THR A 480 -19.70 5.21 -4.00
N SER A 481 -18.77 4.65 -3.19
CA SER A 481 -18.43 5.18 -1.87
C SER A 481 -17.59 6.47 -1.98
N GLN A 482 -17.59 7.29 -0.93
CA GLN A 482 -16.82 8.54 -0.87
C GLN A 482 -15.34 8.32 -0.47
N GLY A 483 -14.97 7.14 -0.01
CA GLY A 483 -13.58 6.74 0.25
C GLY A 483 -12.76 6.57 -1.03
N VAL A 484 -11.46 6.29 -0.89
CA VAL A 484 -10.56 6.03 -2.02
C VAL A 484 -10.70 4.56 -2.46
N PRO A 485 -11.12 4.26 -3.70
CA PRO A 485 -11.32 2.90 -4.15
C PRO A 485 -10.00 2.16 -4.36
N PHE A 486 -10.02 0.89 -3.98
CA PHE A 486 -8.89 -0.02 -4.05
C PHE A 486 -9.34 -1.37 -4.62
N ILE A 487 -8.57 -1.90 -5.56
CA ILE A 487 -8.86 -3.15 -6.29
C ILE A 487 -7.66 -4.10 -6.13
N LEU A 488 -7.90 -5.34 -5.77
CA LEU A 488 -6.91 -6.40 -5.90
C LEU A 488 -6.74 -6.75 -7.39
N SER A 489 -5.49 -6.82 -7.87
CA SER A 489 -5.19 -7.21 -9.26
C SER A 489 -5.86 -8.52 -9.65
N GLY A 490 -6.58 -8.49 -10.78
CA GLY A 490 -7.30 -9.63 -11.32
C GLY A 490 -8.76 -9.77 -10.88
N GLU A 491 -9.25 -8.97 -9.93
CA GLU A 491 -10.69 -8.94 -9.61
C GLU A 491 -11.52 -8.62 -10.85
N GLU A 492 -11.05 -7.71 -11.68
CA GLU A 492 -11.67 -7.30 -12.95
C GLU A 492 -11.75 -8.44 -14.00
N MET A 493 -11.22 -9.60 -13.68
CA MET A 493 -11.32 -10.82 -14.47
C MET A 493 -11.68 -12.07 -13.63
N LEU A 494 -12.26 -11.86 -12.44
CA LEU A 494 -12.67 -12.90 -11.49
C LEU A 494 -11.51 -13.77 -10.99
N ARG A 495 -10.41 -13.13 -10.58
CA ARG A 495 -9.27 -13.82 -9.97
C ARG A 495 -9.70 -14.79 -8.89
N ASN A 496 -9.11 -15.98 -8.90
CA ASN A 496 -9.20 -16.93 -7.81
C ASN A 496 -7.82 -17.51 -7.48
N LYS A 497 -7.65 -17.91 -6.25
CA LYS A 497 -6.44 -18.58 -5.72
C LYS A 497 -6.77 -20.02 -5.33
N GLN A 498 -7.74 -20.65 -6.01
CA GLN A 498 -8.16 -22.03 -5.81
C GLN A 498 -8.62 -22.31 -4.36
N GLY A 499 -9.20 -21.32 -3.68
CA GLY A 499 -9.67 -21.41 -2.30
C GLY A 499 -8.57 -21.34 -1.24
N VAL A 500 -7.33 -21.02 -1.61
CA VAL A 500 -6.24 -20.84 -0.65
C VAL A 500 -6.44 -19.54 0.12
N HIS A 501 -6.59 -19.67 1.44
CA HIS A 501 -6.84 -18.56 2.35
C HIS A 501 -5.63 -17.62 2.48
N ASN A 502 -4.46 -18.19 2.76
CA ASN A 502 -3.21 -17.44 2.93
C ASN A 502 -2.13 -18.01 2.00
N SER A 503 -1.92 -17.34 0.88
CA SER A 503 -1.09 -17.83 -0.23
C SER A 503 0.31 -17.23 -0.28
N PHE A 504 0.79 -16.59 0.81
CA PHE A 504 2.04 -15.81 0.84
C PHE A 504 3.28 -16.55 0.34
N ASN A 505 3.34 -17.88 0.54
CA ASN A 505 4.44 -18.76 0.10
C ASN A 505 3.94 -19.93 -0.74
N SER A 506 2.72 -19.87 -1.26
CA SER A 506 2.17 -20.88 -2.16
C SER A 506 2.87 -20.82 -3.53
N PRO A 507 2.86 -21.91 -4.30
CA PRO A 507 3.42 -21.90 -5.64
C PRO A 507 2.86 -20.78 -6.52
N ILE A 508 3.66 -20.32 -7.49
CA ILE A 508 3.27 -19.23 -8.39
C ILE A 508 1.97 -19.53 -9.16
N ASP A 509 1.68 -20.78 -9.48
CA ASP A 509 0.45 -21.21 -10.16
C ASP A 509 -0.84 -20.91 -9.35
N ILE A 510 -0.73 -20.76 -8.02
CA ILE A 510 -1.83 -20.31 -7.15
C ILE A 510 -1.99 -18.79 -7.20
N ASN A 511 -0.87 -18.08 -7.29
CA ASN A 511 -0.83 -16.63 -7.14
C ASN A 511 -0.88 -15.86 -8.46
N ALA A 512 -0.30 -16.40 -9.55
CA ALA A 512 -0.26 -15.73 -10.84
C ALA A 512 -1.66 -15.44 -11.40
N LEU A 513 -1.79 -14.30 -12.07
CA LEU A 513 -3.03 -13.96 -12.76
C LEU A 513 -3.28 -14.93 -13.93
N ASN A 514 -4.48 -15.47 -13.99
CA ASN A 514 -4.93 -16.25 -15.13
C ASN A 514 -5.47 -15.31 -16.23
N TRP A 515 -4.59 -14.80 -17.07
CA TRP A 515 -4.94 -13.85 -18.12
C TRP A 515 -5.95 -14.38 -19.15
N ALA A 516 -6.18 -15.70 -19.24
CA ALA A 516 -7.23 -16.25 -20.09
C ALA A 516 -8.63 -15.83 -19.62
N GLN A 517 -8.81 -15.58 -18.33
CA GLN A 517 -10.06 -15.11 -17.73
C GLN A 517 -10.51 -13.75 -18.29
N LEU A 518 -9.57 -12.89 -18.69
CA LEU A 518 -9.90 -11.61 -19.34
C LEU A 518 -10.72 -11.80 -20.63
N LYS A 519 -10.45 -12.88 -21.38
CA LYS A 519 -11.23 -13.25 -22.57
C LYS A 519 -12.49 -14.03 -22.22
N GLN A 520 -12.48 -14.74 -21.12
CA GLN A 520 -13.62 -15.55 -20.65
C GLN A 520 -14.72 -14.65 -20.06
N TYR A 521 -14.33 -13.55 -19.34
CA TYR A 521 -15.23 -12.65 -18.64
C TYR A 521 -15.09 -11.18 -19.10
N PRO A 522 -15.20 -10.89 -20.40
CA PRO A 522 -15.00 -9.53 -20.91
C PRO A 522 -16.00 -8.53 -20.34
N GLN A 523 -17.21 -8.98 -19.96
CA GLN A 523 -18.25 -8.16 -19.34
C GLN A 523 -17.84 -7.66 -17.95
N VAL A 524 -17.07 -8.45 -17.18
CA VAL A 524 -16.58 -8.05 -15.85
C VAL A 524 -15.56 -6.92 -16.01
N PHE A 525 -14.58 -7.11 -16.88
CA PHE A 525 -13.59 -6.07 -17.19
C PHE A 525 -14.26 -4.78 -17.68
N ALA A 526 -15.22 -4.88 -18.60
CA ALA A 526 -15.94 -3.70 -19.12
C ALA A 526 -16.73 -2.98 -18.02
N TYR A 527 -17.31 -3.70 -17.07
CA TYR A 527 -18.03 -3.10 -15.95
C TYR A 527 -17.10 -2.33 -15.02
N TYR A 528 -15.92 -2.91 -14.67
CA TYR A 528 -14.89 -2.21 -13.87
C TYR A 528 -14.41 -0.95 -14.57
N GLN A 529 -14.13 -1.02 -15.88
CA GLN A 529 -13.79 0.18 -16.68
C GLN A 529 -14.89 1.24 -16.58
N GLY A 530 -16.14 0.82 -16.69
CA GLY A 530 -17.31 1.71 -16.61
C GLY A 530 -17.43 2.37 -15.24
N LEU A 531 -17.22 1.64 -14.14
CA LEU A 531 -17.23 2.20 -12.78
C LEU A 531 -16.09 3.18 -12.55
N ILE A 532 -14.87 2.84 -13.01
CA ILE A 532 -13.72 3.73 -12.92
C ILE A 532 -13.96 5.02 -13.71
N GLN A 533 -14.48 4.90 -14.91
CA GLN A 533 -14.80 6.05 -15.76
C GLN A 533 -15.91 6.89 -15.13
N LEU A 534 -17.00 6.28 -14.64
CA LEU A 534 -18.09 6.95 -13.94
C LEU A 534 -17.54 7.82 -12.79
N ARG A 535 -16.70 7.22 -11.94
CA ARG A 535 -16.09 7.94 -10.82
C ARG A 535 -15.17 9.09 -11.27
N LYS A 536 -14.43 8.91 -12.37
CA LYS A 536 -13.55 9.96 -12.94
C LYS A 536 -14.32 11.14 -13.51
N GLU A 537 -15.43 10.88 -14.18
CA GLU A 537 -16.22 11.91 -14.86
C GLU A 537 -17.20 12.61 -13.93
N HIS A 538 -17.66 11.91 -12.87
CA HIS A 538 -18.67 12.43 -11.96
C HIS A 538 -18.11 12.71 -10.56
N PRO A 539 -17.79 13.99 -10.25
CA PRO A 539 -17.24 14.40 -8.95
C PRO A 539 -18.17 14.09 -7.77
N ALA A 540 -19.45 13.88 -7.98
CA ALA A 540 -20.41 13.45 -6.96
C ALA A 540 -19.97 12.19 -6.22
N PHE A 541 -19.28 11.24 -6.89
CA PHE A 541 -18.79 10.01 -6.28
C PHE A 541 -17.46 10.15 -5.52
N ARG A 542 -16.85 11.35 -5.54
CA ARG A 542 -15.51 11.60 -4.99
C ARG A 542 -15.39 13.02 -4.42
N LEU A 543 -16.32 13.38 -3.55
CA LEU A 543 -16.43 14.74 -3.01
C LEU A 543 -15.18 15.19 -2.25
N GLY A 544 -14.47 14.26 -1.60
CA GLY A 544 -13.19 14.52 -0.94
C GLY A 544 -13.26 15.39 0.31
N ASP A 545 -14.45 15.89 0.67
CA ASP A 545 -14.70 16.77 1.79
C ASP A 545 -15.92 16.32 2.58
N ALA A 546 -15.78 16.24 3.91
CA ALA A 546 -16.80 15.72 4.79
C ALA A 546 -18.07 16.60 4.85
N GLU A 547 -17.92 17.92 4.74
CA GLU A 547 -19.08 18.83 4.71
C GLU A 547 -19.89 18.66 3.42
N LEU A 548 -19.20 18.50 2.29
CA LEU A 548 -19.86 18.22 1.01
C LEU A 548 -20.59 16.86 1.06
N VAL A 549 -19.98 15.84 1.68
CA VAL A 549 -20.66 14.54 1.85
C VAL A 549 -21.89 14.69 2.70
N ARG A 550 -21.82 15.35 3.87
CA ARG A 550 -22.99 15.59 4.72
C ARG A 550 -24.10 16.39 4.06
N LYS A 551 -23.73 17.31 3.18
CA LYS A 551 -24.67 18.18 2.47
C LYS A 551 -25.40 17.47 1.33
N HIS A 552 -24.69 16.64 0.58
CA HIS A 552 -25.17 16.12 -0.70
C HIS A 552 -25.58 14.65 -0.66
N LEU A 553 -25.03 13.85 0.28
CA LEU A 553 -25.37 12.43 0.44
C LEU A 553 -26.57 12.26 1.38
N SER A 554 -27.54 11.48 0.96
CA SER A 554 -28.66 11.06 1.82
C SER A 554 -29.00 9.59 1.56
N PHE A 555 -29.42 8.85 2.60
CA PHE A 555 -29.83 7.46 2.48
C PHE A 555 -31.35 7.34 2.34
N LEU A 556 -31.78 6.44 1.46
CA LEU A 556 -33.19 6.14 1.24
C LEU A 556 -33.71 5.15 2.28
N PRO A 557 -35.00 5.24 2.65
CA PRO A 557 -35.67 4.20 3.45
C PRO A 557 -35.85 2.95 2.57
N VAL A 558 -35.21 1.86 2.92
CA VAL A 558 -35.20 0.62 2.16
C VAL A 558 -35.44 -0.60 3.04
N LYS A 559 -35.76 -1.74 2.44
CA LYS A 559 -35.94 -3.01 3.13
C LYS A 559 -34.60 -3.60 3.58
N PRO A 560 -34.60 -4.58 4.50
CA PRO A 560 -33.39 -5.31 4.87
C PRO A 560 -32.65 -5.92 3.66
N CYS A 561 -31.32 -6.00 3.76
CA CYS A 561 -30.42 -6.47 2.69
C CYS A 561 -30.45 -5.58 1.43
N VAL A 562 -30.81 -4.32 1.56
CA VAL A 562 -30.76 -3.29 0.52
C VAL A 562 -30.06 -2.05 1.09
N VAL A 563 -29.29 -1.36 0.29
CA VAL A 563 -28.77 -0.02 0.61
C VAL A 563 -29.12 0.89 -0.56
N GLY A 564 -29.83 1.99 -0.27
CA GLY A 564 -30.15 3.01 -1.25
C GLY A 564 -29.66 4.38 -0.79
N PHE A 565 -29.13 5.16 -1.69
CA PHE A 565 -28.70 6.54 -1.38
C PHE A 565 -28.81 7.45 -2.59
N MET A 566 -28.78 8.74 -2.31
CA MET A 566 -28.81 9.80 -3.30
C MET A 566 -27.64 10.76 -3.10
N LEU A 567 -27.13 11.27 -4.21
CA LEU A 567 -26.24 12.42 -4.29
C LEU A 567 -27.02 13.52 -5.01
N THR A 568 -27.23 14.66 -4.37
CA THR A 568 -28.21 15.66 -4.83
C THR A 568 -27.59 17.04 -5.04
N ASN A 569 -28.29 17.88 -5.80
CA ASN A 569 -27.93 19.29 -6.02
C ASN A 569 -26.55 19.48 -6.64
N HIS A 570 -26.28 18.82 -7.76
CA HIS A 570 -25.00 18.91 -8.47
C HIS A 570 -23.80 18.70 -7.53
N ALA A 571 -23.81 17.59 -6.77
CA ALA A 571 -22.81 17.28 -5.75
C ALA A 571 -21.38 17.41 -6.29
N GLY A 572 -20.55 18.22 -5.62
CA GLY A 572 -19.18 18.47 -6.07
C GLY A 572 -19.05 19.21 -7.40
N GLY A 573 -20.11 19.87 -7.87
CA GLY A 573 -20.16 20.53 -9.17
C GLY A 573 -20.43 19.60 -10.35
N ASP A 574 -21.02 18.43 -10.08
CA ASP A 574 -21.38 17.44 -11.10
C ASP A 574 -22.40 18.00 -12.10
N ASN A 575 -22.33 17.52 -13.35
CA ASN A 575 -23.29 17.86 -14.38
C ASN A 575 -24.67 17.25 -14.11
N TRP A 576 -24.73 16.10 -13.43
CA TRP A 576 -25.97 15.49 -13.00
C TRP A 576 -26.50 16.16 -11.74
N ASN A 577 -27.79 16.49 -11.74
CA ASN A 577 -28.39 17.19 -10.61
C ASN A 577 -28.64 16.23 -9.44
N ASN A 578 -29.27 15.08 -9.71
CA ASN A 578 -29.50 14.06 -8.71
C ASN A 578 -29.05 12.68 -9.23
N ILE A 579 -28.39 11.94 -8.38
CA ILE A 579 -27.95 10.57 -8.66
C ILE A 579 -28.59 9.66 -7.62
N VAL A 580 -29.18 8.55 -8.06
CA VAL A 580 -29.73 7.51 -7.20
C VAL A 580 -28.88 6.26 -7.38
N VAL A 581 -28.43 5.67 -6.27
CA VAL A 581 -27.73 4.38 -6.27
C VAL A 581 -28.47 3.42 -5.36
N ILE A 582 -28.79 2.24 -5.89
CA ILE A 582 -29.43 1.17 -5.13
C ILE A 582 -28.54 -0.09 -5.23
N LEU A 583 -28.25 -0.67 -4.09
CA LEU A 583 -27.53 -1.92 -3.93
C LEU A 583 -28.50 -2.95 -3.35
N ASN A 584 -28.95 -3.91 -4.13
CA ASN A 584 -29.81 -4.99 -3.68
C ASN A 584 -28.99 -6.27 -3.46
N GLY A 585 -28.63 -6.58 -2.23
CA GLY A 585 -27.95 -7.83 -1.85
C GLY A 585 -28.92 -9.00 -1.65
N SER A 586 -30.23 -8.74 -1.56
CA SER A 586 -31.20 -9.80 -1.33
C SER A 586 -31.34 -10.75 -2.53
N ARG A 587 -31.83 -11.96 -2.29
CA ARG A 587 -32.01 -12.99 -3.32
C ARG A 587 -33.33 -12.83 -4.11
N GLU A 588 -34.10 -11.76 -3.80
CA GLU A 588 -35.35 -11.44 -4.43
C GLU A 588 -35.35 -10.02 -5.01
N PRO A 589 -36.07 -9.73 -6.09
CA PRO A 589 -36.27 -8.37 -6.53
C PRO A 589 -36.90 -7.51 -5.39
N GLN A 590 -36.53 -6.26 -5.30
CA GLN A 590 -37.00 -5.35 -4.27
C GLN A 590 -37.65 -4.13 -4.88
N ASP A 591 -38.84 -3.82 -4.41
CA ASP A 591 -39.54 -2.59 -4.73
C ASP A 591 -39.06 -1.46 -3.78
N ILE A 592 -38.65 -0.35 -4.35
CA ILE A 592 -38.05 0.78 -3.66
C ILE A 592 -38.71 2.07 -4.15
N ASP A 593 -39.05 2.95 -3.24
CA ASP A 593 -39.58 4.27 -3.56
C ASP A 593 -38.43 5.27 -3.71
N ILE A 594 -38.32 5.87 -4.88
CA ILE A 594 -37.40 6.96 -5.19
C ILE A 594 -38.18 8.24 -5.53
N PRO A 595 -37.59 9.44 -5.46
CA PRO A 595 -38.28 10.66 -5.83
C PRO A 595 -38.89 10.58 -7.23
N ALA A 596 -40.03 11.23 -7.44
CA ALA A 596 -40.65 11.34 -8.74
C ALA A 596 -39.75 12.13 -9.71
N GLY A 597 -39.65 11.68 -10.94
CA GLY A 597 -38.82 12.31 -11.97
C GLY A 597 -38.56 11.38 -13.14
N ASN A 598 -37.94 11.89 -14.18
CA ASN A 598 -37.45 11.11 -15.31
C ASN A 598 -35.97 10.86 -15.14
N TYR A 599 -35.56 9.62 -15.03
CA TYR A 599 -34.18 9.23 -14.80
C TYR A 599 -33.60 8.53 -16.02
N THR A 600 -32.34 8.80 -16.32
CA THR A 600 -31.51 8.01 -17.21
C THR A 600 -30.89 6.85 -16.41
N VAL A 601 -31.00 5.65 -16.93
CA VAL A 601 -30.38 4.46 -16.32
C VAL A 601 -28.92 4.39 -16.74
N VAL A 602 -28.00 4.46 -15.79
CA VAL A 602 -26.53 4.42 -16.02
C VAL A 602 -26.00 3.01 -15.83
N ALA A 603 -26.42 2.33 -14.77
CA ALA A 603 -26.04 0.94 -14.52
C ALA A 603 -27.26 0.13 -14.08
N CYS A 604 -27.40 -1.06 -14.65
CA CYS A 604 -28.46 -2.01 -14.34
C CYS A 604 -28.01 -3.42 -14.76
N ASP A 605 -28.30 -4.41 -13.92
CA ASP A 605 -28.11 -5.84 -14.20
C ASP A 605 -26.73 -6.18 -14.80
N GLY A 606 -25.66 -5.63 -14.19
CA GLY A 606 -24.28 -5.90 -14.61
C GLY A 606 -23.86 -5.21 -15.89
N THR A 607 -24.65 -4.28 -16.38
CA THR A 607 -24.30 -3.42 -17.54
C THR A 607 -24.18 -1.98 -17.07
N ILE A 608 -23.20 -1.25 -17.60
CA ILE A 608 -22.96 0.16 -17.28
C ILE A 608 -22.70 0.95 -18.56
N ASN A 609 -23.34 2.11 -18.70
CA ASN A 609 -23.11 3.07 -19.77
C ASN A 609 -23.45 4.48 -19.27
N GLN A 610 -22.48 5.37 -19.22
CA GLN A 610 -22.68 6.75 -18.75
C GLN A 610 -23.58 7.58 -19.66
N HIS A 611 -23.68 7.23 -20.93
CA HIS A 611 -24.60 7.88 -21.89
C HIS A 611 -26.03 7.36 -21.80
N GLY A 612 -26.28 6.39 -20.88
CA GLY A 612 -27.57 5.80 -20.61
C GLY A 612 -27.80 4.46 -21.29
N LEU A 613 -28.51 3.61 -20.56
CA LEU A 613 -29.04 2.31 -21.01
C LEU A 613 -30.53 2.41 -21.37
N GLY A 614 -31.17 3.55 -21.09
CA GLY A 614 -32.58 3.82 -21.25
C GLY A 614 -33.08 4.80 -20.21
N HIS A 615 -34.41 4.95 -20.12
CA HIS A 615 -35.04 5.85 -19.15
C HIS A 615 -35.99 5.10 -18.21
N MET A 616 -36.12 5.64 -16.99
CA MET A 616 -36.99 5.09 -15.95
C MET A 616 -37.77 6.24 -15.27
N GLN A 617 -39.06 6.01 -15.01
CA GLN A 617 -39.85 6.92 -14.20
C GLN A 617 -39.56 6.67 -12.72
N GLY A 618 -39.34 7.76 -11.97
CA GLY A 618 -39.29 7.69 -10.50
C GLY A 618 -40.64 7.32 -9.88
N GLY A 619 -40.65 7.20 -8.57
CA GLY A 619 -41.73 6.61 -7.81
C GLY A 619 -41.36 5.20 -7.35
N LYS A 620 -42.30 4.26 -7.38
CA LYS A 620 -42.03 2.87 -7.03
C LYS A 620 -41.33 2.14 -8.19
N ILE A 621 -40.08 1.76 -7.99
CA ILE A 621 -39.26 1.02 -8.95
C ILE A 621 -38.91 -0.36 -8.43
N SER A 622 -38.63 -1.32 -9.30
CA SER A 622 -38.17 -2.65 -8.92
C SER A 622 -36.70 -2.82 -9.31
N VAL A 623 -35.89 -3.31 -8.38
CA VAL A 623 -34.46 -3.62 -8.58
C VAL A 623 -34.26 -5.11 -8.43
N ASN A 624 -33.66 -5.73 -9.44
CA ASN A 624 -33.44 -7.18 -9.50
C ASN A 624 -32.62 -7.70 -8.30
N ALA A 625 -32.75 -8.99 -8.01
CA ALA A 625 -31.99 -9.67 -6.97
C ALA A 625 -30.48 -9.59 -7.23
N GLN A 626 -29.68 -9.39 -6.17
CA GLN A 626 -28.21 -9.41 -6.24
C GLN A 626 -27.67 -8.51 -7.35
N SER A 627 -28.18 -7.28 -7.43
CA SER A 627 -27.81 -6.33 -8.48
C SER A 627 -27.71 -4.89 -7.95
N ALA A 628 -27.07 -4.05 -8.75
CA ALA A 628 -27.00 -2.62 -8.52
C ALA A 628 -27.77 -1.85 -9.59
N LEU A 629 -28.34 -0.70 -9.21
CA LEU A 629 -28.97 0.26 -10.10
C LEU A 629 -28.37 1.64 -9.85
N ILE A 630 -27.92 2.32 -10.90
CA ILE A 630 -27.49 3.72 -10.87
C ILE A 630 -28.32 4.52 -11.86
N LEU A 631 -28.93 5.59 -11.36
CA LEU A 631 -29.81 6.50 -12.11
C LEU A 631 -29.32 7.93 -11.94
N HIS A 632 -29.59 8.79 -12.96
CA HIS A 632 -29.49 10.24 -12.80
C HIS A 632 -30.63 10.94 -13.52
N ASP A 633 -30.95 12.19 -13.11
CA ASP A 633 -31.88 13.11 -13.77
C ASP A 633 -31.16 14.20 -14.57
#